data_22591be0acbd562cc19d5d707b820b49
#
_entry.id   22591be0acbd562cc19d5d707b820b49
#
_cell.length_a   1.000
_cell.length_b   1.000
_cell.length_c   1.000
_cell.angle_alpha   90.00
_cell.angle_beta   90.00
_cell.angle_gamma   90.00
#
_symmetry.space_group_name_H-M   'P 1'
#
loop_
_entity.id
_entity.type
_entity.pdbx_description
1 polymer ?
#
loop_
_entity_poly.entity_id
_entity_poly.type
_entity_poly.pdbx_seq_one_letter_code
_entity_poly.pdbx_strand_id
1 'polypeptide(L)'
;MDKRTITGFVLIALILFGFAWWQQPSAEQVAQQRAEFVKDSIASAKKAQTAKLAAEKQAQQKSAQATDTTALFHTALNGKAQDIILKNSKVELTLSTKGGVVKKAVIKNYIGHNIAVKDGSQDQKNVTLFSGDDQSLNFMLAAKNSNIETKDLIFTPSNVTDSTVTLTAVAGEGKTLTLNYTLGKDYLLNMSLQAEGMGGLFAPNYNQIDINWQERCKQQERGFTFENRYATLTYKKHDGGTDYLSETSEKEETTEDPMDWVAFKNQFFSAVMIAKDNFATGAKLKSTPLEKSS
;
A
#
# COMPACT_ATOMS: atom_id res chain seq x y z
N MET A 1 -16.29 58.93 16.01
CA MET A 1 -16.78 58.23 14.79
C MET A 1 -17.90 59.11 14.22
N ASP A 2 -17.81 59.37 12.94
CA ASP A 2 -18.79 60.20 12.25
C ASP A 2 -20.13 59.47 12.13
N LYS A 3 -21.27 60.17 12.28
CA LYS A 3 -22.62 59.59 12.23
C LYS A 3 -22.86 58.80 10.93
N ARG A 4 -22.25 59.22 9.81
CA ARG A 4 -22.30 58.56 8.54
C ARG A 4 -21.62 57.20 8.51
N THR A 5 -20.51 57.04 9.24
CA THR A 5 -19.78 55.77 9.39
C THR A 5 -20.58 54.75 10.16
N ILE A 6 -21.25 55.18 11.25
CA ILE A 6 -22.12 54.33 12.08
C ILE A 6 -23.31 53.83 11.27
N THR A 7 -23.94 54.73 10.46
CA THR A 7 -25.07 54.34 9.58
C THR A 7 -24.64 53.29 8.54
N GLY A 8 -23.43 53.42 7.95
CA GLY A 8 -22.88 52.44 7.02
C GLY A 8 -22.67 51.06 7.68
N PHE A 9 -22.13 51.00 8.87
CA PHE A 9 -21.94 49.74 9.59
C PHE A 9 -23.27 49.07 9.96
N VAL A 10 -24.27 49.84 10.38
CA VAL A 10 -25.61 49.31 10.68
C VAL A 10 -26.27 48.71 9.43
N LEU A 11 -26.12 49.38 8.28
CA LEU A 11 -26.68 48.91 6.99
C LEU A 11 -26.02 47.63 6.54
N ILE A 12 -24.68 47.53 6.65
CA ILE A 12 -23.94 46.30 6.32
C ILE A 12 -24.35 45.17 7.26
N ALA A 13 -24.49 45.43 8.57
CA ALA A 13 -24.92 44.41 9.53
C ALA A 13 -26.34 43.89 9.21
N LEU A 14 -27.26 44.78 8.85
CA LEU A 14 -28.63 44.41 8.48
C LEU A 14 -28.67 43.53 7.17
N ILE A 15 -27.83 43.87 6.20
CA ILE A 15 -27.72 43.08 4.95
C ILE A 15 -27.14 41.69 5.26
N LEU A 16 -26.08 41.60 6.08
CA LEU A 16 -25.47 40.34 6.46
C LEU A 16 -26.43 39.47 7.30
N PHE A 17 -27.17 40.09 8.23
CA PHE A 17 -28.18 39.38 9.02
C PHE A 17 -29.36 38.88 8.17
N GLY A 18 -29.85 39.73 7.25
CA GLY A 18 -30.91 39.36 6.32
C GLY A 18 -30.51 38.22 5.38
N PHE A 19 -29.24 38.26 4.89
CA PHE A 19 -28.69 37.22 4.04
C PHE A 19 -28.47 35.90 4.80
N ALA A 20 -27.97 35.95 6.03
CA ALA A 20 -27.81 34.78 6.90
C ALA A 20 -29.16 34.14 7.25
N TRP A 21 -30.21 34.94 7.46
CA TRP A 21 -31.54 34.43 7.73
C TRP A 21 -32.18 33.78 6.49
N TRP A 22 -31.96 34.36 5.30
CA TRP A 22 -32.47 33.80 4.06
C TRP A 22 -31.73 32.50 3.64
N GLN A 23 -30.47 32.35 4.04
CA GLN A 23 -29.67 31.14 3.79
C GLN A 23 -29.88 30.02 4.84
N GLN A 24 -30.72 30.21 5.85
CA GLN A 24 -30.99 29.10 6.77
C GLN A 24 -31.63 27.92 6.02
N PRO A 25 -31.02 26.70 6.10
CA PRO A 25 -31.61 25.55 5.45
C PRO A 25 -33.00 25.26 6.03
N SER A 26 -33.96 24.95 5.18
CA SER A 26 -35.31 24.62 5.61
C SER A 26 -35.29 23.38 6.50
N ALA A 27 -36.27 23.29 7.41
CA ALA A 27 -36.42 22.12 8.27
C ALA A 27 -36.47 20.78 7.51
N GLU A 28 -36.98 20.84 6.29
CA GLU A 28 -37.05 19.72 5.35
C GLU A 28 -35.64 19.34 4.79
N GLN A 29 -34.78 20.30 4.46
CA GLN A 29 -33.41 20.08 4.02
C GLN A 29 -32.55 19.49 5.16
N VAL A 30 -32.73 19.99 6.38
CA VAL A 30 -32.05 19.45 7.58
C VAL A 30 -32.50 18.02 7.86
N ALA A 31 -33.81 17.72 7.69
CA ALA A 31 -34.32 16.36 7.87
C ALA A 31 -33.80 15.41 6.79
N GLN A 32 -33.72 15.84 5.53
CA GLN A 32 -33.14 15.05 4.44
C GLN A 32 -31.65 14.77 4.66
N GLN A 33 -30.85 15.78 5.01
CA GLN A 33 -29.43 15.59 5.34
C GLN A 33 -29.21 14.63 6.50
N ARG A 34 -30.06 14.71 7.56
CA ARG A 34 -30.00 13.75 8.66
C ARG A 34 -30.38 12.33 8.22
N ALA A 35 -31.38 12.18 7.37
CA ALA A 35 -31.80 10.88 6.84
C ALA A 35 -30.71 10.25 5.95
N GLU A 36 -30.05 11.04 5.11
CA GLU A 36 -28.90 10.59 4.31
C GLU A 36 -27.71 10.21 5.21
N PHE A 37 -27.34 11.04 6.16
CA PHE A 37 -26.26 10.74 7.10
C PHE A 37 -26.52 9.45 7.90
N VAL A 38 -27.74 9.23 8.36
CA VAL A 38 -28.13 7.99 9.06
C VAL A 38 -28.07 6.79 8.12
N LYS A 39 -28.52 6.94 6.87
CA LYS A 39 -28.47 5.88 5.85
C LYS A 39 -27.03 5.49 5.50
N ASP A 40 -26.16 6.47 5.31
CA ASP A 40 -24.73 6.25 5.03
C ASP A 40 -23.99 5.66 6.24
N SER A 41 -24.36 6.10 7.44
CA SER A 41 -23.82 5.56 8.69
C SER A 41 -24.22 4.09 8.90
N ILE A 42 -25.48 3.73 8.61
CA ILE A 42 -25.95 2.34 8.67
C ILE A 42 -25.29 1.49 7.57
N ALA A 43 -25.14 2.02 6.36
CA ALA A 43 -24.49 1.32 5.25
C ALA A 43 -23.00 1.04 5.55
N SER A 44 -22.28 2.02 6.11
CA SER A 44 -20.90 1.88 6.52
C SER A 44 -20.74 0.91 7.69
N ALA A 45 -21.61 0.96 8.68
CA ALA A 45 -21.61 0.01 9.80
C ALA A 45 -21.89 -1.43 9.33
N LYS A 46 -22.84 -1.62 8.41
CA LYS A 46 -23.13 -2.92 7.81
C LYS A 46 -21.97 -3.45 6.98
N LYS A 47 -21.29 -2.58 6.20
CA LYS A 47 -20.10 -2.92 5.43
C LYS A 47 -18.94 -3.31 6.35
N ALA A 48 -18.73 -2.59 7.44
CA ALA A 48 -17.72 -2.92 8.45
C ALA A 48 -18.02 -4.25 9.16
N GLN A 49 -19.27 -4.53 9.48
CA GLN A 49 -19.68 -5.78 10.11
C GLN A 49 -19.52 -6.98 9.17
N THR A 50 -19.90 -6.84 7.90
CA THR A 50 -19.69 -7.91 6.90
C THR A 50 -18.21 -8.15 6.65
N ALA A 51 -17.36 -7.10 6.59
CA ALA A 51 -15.92 -7.24 6.47
C ALA A 51 -15.31 -7.94 7.70
N LYS A 52 -15.78 -7.62 8.91
CA LYS A 52 -15.33 -8.27 10.15
C LYS A 52 -15.68 -9.75 10.18
N LEU A 53 -16.92 -10.12 9.84
CA LEU A 53 -17.35 -11.52 9.75
C LEU A 53 -16.59 -12.31 8.68
N ALA A 54 -16.28 -11.68 7.54
CA ALA A 54 -15.46 -12.28 6.49
C ALA A 54 -14.02 -12.52 6.98
N ALA A 55 -13.43 -11.54 7.68
CA ALA A 55 -12.09 -11.67 8.26
C ALA A 55 -12.03 -12.76 9.35
N GLU A 56 -13.04 -12.85 10.20
CA GLU A 56 -13.14 -13.91 11.23
C GLU A 56 -13.26 -15.32 10.61
N LYS A 57 -14.08 -15.48 9.56
CA LYS A 57 -14.17 -16.74 8.81
C LYS A 57 -12.85 -17.10 8.14
N GLN A 58 -12.16 -16.13 7.53
CA GLN A 58 -10.83 -16.36 6.96
C GLN A 58 -9.81 -16.75 8.02
N ALA A 59 -9.80 -16.10 9.19
CA ALA A 59 -8.91 -16.44 10.28
C ALA A 59 -9.16 -17.86 10.81
N GLN A 60 -10.42 -18.29 10.95
CA GLN A 60 -10.78 -19.65 11.34
C GLN A 60 -10.36 -20.69 10.30
N GLN A 61 -10.54 -20.42 9.02
CA GLN A 61 -10.09 -21.30 7.94
C GLN A 61 -8.57 -21.42 7.92
N LYS A 62 -7.84 -20.32 8.09
CA LYS A 62 -6.37 -20.32 8.18
C LYS A 62 -5.85 -21.12 9.37
N SER A 63 -6.46 -20.99 10.54
CA SER A 63 -6.07 -21.77 11.72
C SER A 63 -6.34 -23.27 11.53
N ALA A 64 -7.45 -23.65 10.90
CA ALA A 64 -7.73 -25.03 10.57
C ALA A 64 -6.73 -25.62 9.56
N GLN A 65 -6.35 -24.84 8.53
CA GLN A 65 -5.33 -25.26 7.57
C GLN A 65 -3.94 -25.40 8.19
N ALA A 66 -3.60 -24.55 9.14
CA ALA A 66 -2.31 -24.62 9.84
C ALA A 66 -2.17 -25.87 10.75
N THR A 67 -3.27 -26.44 11.21
CA THR A 67 -3.29 -27.67 12.04
C THR A 67 -3.41 -28.96 11.22
N ASP A 68 -3.90 -28.88 9.99
CA ASP A 68 -4.03 -30.04 9.09
C ASP A 68 -2.69 -30.31 8.39
N THR A 69 -2.01 -31.37 8.77
CA THR A 69 -0.73 -31.79 8.18
C THR A 69 -0.82 -32.18 6.70
N THR A 70 -2.00 -32.43 6.20
CA THR A 70 -2.27 -32.74 4.79
C THR A 70 -2.63 -31.51 3.96
N ALA A 71 -2.82 -30.36 4.63
CA ALA A 71 -3.17 -29.11 3.95
C ALA A 71 -2.04 -28.61 3.07
N LEU A 72 -2.42 -27.98 1.95
CA LEU A 72 -1.46 -27.29 1.08
C LEU A 72 -0.68 -26.25 1.89
N PHE A 73 0.62 -26.18 1.66
CA PHE A 73 1.52 -25.26 2.34
C PHE A 73 1.64 -25.45 3.86
N HIS A 74 1.24 -26.59 4.43
CA HIS A 74 1.31 -26.82 5.87
C HIS A 74 2.66 -26.41 6.48
N THR A 75 3.78 -26.84 5.88
CA THR A 75 5.13 -26.48 6.35
C THR A 75 5.40 -24.99 6.25
N ALA A 76 4.97 -24.36 5.15
CA ALA A 76 5.14 -22.93 4.92
C ALA A 76 4.25 -22.06 5.82
N LEU A 77 3.10 -22.55 6.26
CA LEU A 77 2.22 -21.86 7.22
C LEU A 77 2.77 -21.86 8.65
N ASN A 78 3.57 -22.88 9.01
CA ASN A 78 4.06 -23.11 10.37
C ASN A 78 5.57 -22.86 10.53
N GLY A 79 6.24 -22.31 9.55
CA GLY A 79 7.66 -22.00 9.58
C GLY A 79 8.03 -20.85 10.53
N LYS A 80 9.33 -20.61 10.70
CA LYS A 80 9.86 -19.45 11.43
C LYS A 80 10.37 -18.41 10.45
N ALA A 81 9.85 -17.20 10.54
CA ALA A 81 10.29 -16.08 9.70
C ALA A 81 11.73 -15.68 10.04
N GLN A 82 12.49 -15.31 9.00
CA GLN A 82 13.85 -14.77 9.12
C GLN A 82 14.06 -13.67 8.08
N ASP A 83 15.08 -12.85 8.32
CA ASP A 83 15.46 -11.75 7.46
C ASP A 83 16.67 -12.11 6.62
N ILE A 84 16.66 -11.63 5.35
CA ILE A 84 17.74 -11.80 4.40
C ILE A 84 18.12 -10.42 3.89
N ILE A 85 19.42 -10.13 3.80
CA ILE A 85 19.90 -8.84 3.33
C ILE A 85 20.50 -9.01 1.93
N LEU A 86 19.96 -8.26 0.97
CA LEU A 86 20.59 -8.02 -0.32
C LEU A 86 21.16 -6.61 -0.33
N LYS A 87 22.37 -6.43 -0.86
CA LYS A 87 23.04 -5.13 -0.84
C LYS A 87 24.00 -4.95 -2.00
N ASN A 88 24.15 -3.71 -2.40
CA ASN A 88 25.23 -3.25 -3.28
C ASN A 88 25.79 -1.91 -2.75
N SER A 89 26.56 -1.18 -3.56
CA SER A 89 27.11 0.13 -3.16
C SER A 89 26.06 1.23 -3.01
N LYS A 90 24.84 1.08 -3.56
CA LYS A 90 23.80 2.11 -3.64
C LYS A 90 22.60 1.84 -2.73
N VAL A 91 22.26 0.57 -2.49
CA VAL A 91 21.05 0.19 -1.77
C VAL A 91 21.31 -1.02 -0.89
N GLU A 92 20.54 -1.11 0.20
CA GLU A 92 20.44 -2.28 1.07
C GLU A 92 18.96 -2.60 1.28
N LEU A 93 18.59 -3.84 0.97
CA LEU A 93 17.23 -4.35 1.06
C LEU A 93 17.18 -5.46 2.10
N THR A 94 16.24 -5.37 3.02
CA THR A 94 15.94 -6.49 3.93
C THR A 94 14.68 -7.18 3.43
N LEU A 95 14.80 -8.44 3.07
CA LEU A 95 13.68 -9.29 2.69
C LEU A 95 13.25 -10.11 3.90
N SER A 96 11.94 -10.31 4.05
CA SER A 96 11.38 -11.25 5.02
C SER A 96 11.03 -12.56 4.32
N THR A 97 11.39 -13.69 4.91
CA THR A 97 10.90 -14.99 4.44
C THR A 97 9.40 -15.16 4.66
N LYS A 98 8.79 -14.41 5.61
CA LYS A 98 7.33 -14.32 5.71
C LYS A 98 6.80 -13.40 4.60
N GLY A 99 5.96 -13.96 3.75
CA GLY A 99 5.46 -13.28 2.55
C GLY A 99 6.45 -13.27 1.39
N GLY A 100 7.73 -13.52 1.64
CA GLY A 100 8.79 -13.49 0.63
C GLY A 100 9.04 -12.09 0.08
N VAL A 101 8.88 -11.02 0.86
CA VAL A 101 8.83 -9.63 0.38
C VAL A 101 9.94 -8.76 0.95
N VAL A 102 10.27 -7.66 0.25
CA VAL A 102 11.15 -6.62 0.79
C VAL A 102 10.39 -5.87 1.88
N LYS A 103 10.89 -5.92 3.12
CA LYS A 103 10.27 -5.23 4.27
C LYS A 103 11.00 -3.93 4.65
N LYS A 104 12.21 -3.71 4.13
CA LYS A 104 12.99 -2.49 4.38
C LYS A 104 13.85 -2.17 3.17
N ALA A 105 13.88 -0.91 2.78
CA ALA A 105 14.75 -0.40 1.73
C ALA A 105 15.51 0.82 2.21
N VAL A 106 16.86 0.75 2.15
CA VAL A 106 17.77 1.82 2.55
C VAL A 106 18.58 2.27 1.34
N ILE A 107 18.45 3.53 0.96
CA ILE A 107 19.25 4.16 -0.09
C ILE A 107 20.53 4.69 0.55
N LYS A 108 21.68 4.21 0.07
CA LYS A 108 22.99 4.63 0.56
C LYS A 108 23.42 5.95 -0.07
N ASN A 109 24.32 6.65 0.60
CA ASN A 109 24.92 7.91 0.14
C ASN A 109 23.94 9.11 0.06
N TYR A 110 22.75 8.99 0.63
CA TYR A 110 21.81 10.08 0.84
C TYR A 110 21.44 10.15 2.31
N ILE A 111 21.31 11.37 2.84
CA ILE A 111 21.00 11.61 4.25
C ILE A 111 19.51 11.93 4.38
N GLY A 112 18.78 11.11 5.11
CA GLY A 112 17.38 11.35 5.44
C GLY A 112 17.24 12.31 6.63
N HIS A 113 16.20 13.14 6.60
CA HIS A 113 15.95 14.14 7.64
C HIS A 113 15.45 13.53 8.97
N ASN A 114 14.81 12.36 8.96
CA ASN A 114 14.20 11.72 10.15
C ASN A 114 15.21 11.24 11.21
N ILE A 115 16.37 11.82 11.25
CA ILE A 115 17.34 11.59 12.30
C ILE A 115 17.14 12.68 13.34
N ALA A 116 16.40 12.35 14.39
CA ALA A 116 16.41 13.13 15.60
C ALA A 116 17.84 13.06 16.18
N VAL A 117 18.67 14.03 15.83
CA VAL A 117 19.97 14.25 16.46
C VAL A 117 19.65 14.79 17.86
N LYS A 118 19.48 13.89 18.84
CA LYS A 118 19.19 14.26 20.23
C LYS A 118 20.42 14.69 21.02
N ASP A 119 21.62 14.40 20.54
CA ASP A 119 22.86 14.58 21.32
C ASP A 119 24.02 15.22 20.55
N GLY A 120 23.78 15.85 19.40
CA GLY A 120 24.82 16.44 18.58
C GLY A 120 25.71 15.45 17.84
N SER A 121 25.51 14.16 17.99
CA SER A 121 26.19 13.16 17.18
C SER A 121 25.64 13.19 15.76
N GLN A 122 26.52 13.43 14.79
CA GLN A 122 26.21 13.35 13.36
C GLN A 122 26.21 11.87 12.93
N ASP A 123 25.33 11.07 13.46
CA ASP A 123 25.05 9.76 12.90
C ASP A 123 24.30 9.96 11.59
N GLN A 124 25.06 10.16 10.53
CA GLN A 124 24.55 10.33 9.16
C GLN A 124 23.91 9.03 8.72
N LYS A 125 22.60 8.90 8.92
CA LYS A 125 21.84 7.72 8.52
C LYS A 125 21.39 7.87 7.07
N ASN A 126 21.57 6.81 6.32
CA ASN A 126 21.07 6.69 4.96
C ASN A 126 19.54 6.85 4.91
N VAL A 127 19.01 7.31 3.78
CA VAL A 127 17.56 7.41 3.54
C VAL A 127 16.92 6.04 3.66
N THR A 128 15.91 5.91 4.49
CA THR A 128 15.07 4.71 4.58
C THR A 128 13.74 5.00 3.91
N LEU A 129 13.49 4.39 2.76
CA LEU A 129 12.22 4.57 2.01
C LEU A 129 11.05 4.05 2.82
N PHE A 130 11.15 2.82 3.30
CA PHE A 130 10.16 2.17 4.14
C PHE A 130 10.83 1.14 5.06
N SER A 131 10.16 0.76 6.15
CA SER A 131 10.59 -0.29 7.06
C SER A 131 9.42 -0.88 7.85
N GLY A 132 9.41 -2.20 8.04
CA GLY A 132 8.38 -2.89 8.81
C GLY A 132 6.98 -2.68 8.19
N ASP A 133 6.05 -2.15 8.99
CA ASP A 133 4.64 -1.98 8.62
C ASP A 133 4.38 -0.78 7.69
N ASP A 134 5.41 -0.02 7.30
CA ASP A 134 5.24 1.06 6.31
C ASP A 134 4.93 0.51 4.91
N GLN A 135 5.25 -0.76 4.65
CA GLN A 135 5.05 -1.39 3.36
C GLN A 135 4.43 -2.78 3.53
N SER A 136 3.53 -3.14 2.65
CA SER A 136 3.05 -4.52 2.49
C SER A 136 2.92 -4.88 1.02
N LEU A 137 3.33 -6.09 0.70
CA LEU A 137 3.16 -6.68 -0.63
C LEU A 137 2.62 -8.10 -0.48
N ASN A 138 1.59 -8.42 -1.22
CA ASN A 138 0.97 -9.74 -1.23
C ASN A 138 0.60 -10.15 -2.64
N PHE A 139 0.96 -11.37 -3.01
CA PHE A 139 0.50 -12.02 -4.23
C PHE A 139 -0.61 -13.00 -3.86
N MET A 140 -1.74 -12.87 -4.53
CA MET A 140 -2.88 -13.75 -4.34
C MET A 140 -3.10 -14.56 -5.63
N LEU A 141 -3.09 -15.88 -5.49
CA LEU A 141 -3.36 -16.83 -6.54
C LEU A 141 -4.71 -17.50 -6.26
N ALA A 142 -5.63 -17.43 -7.19
CA ALA A 142 -6.92 -18.08 -7.05
C ALA A 142 -6.79 -19.61 -7.22
N ALA A 143 -7.04 -20.34 -6.16
CA ALA A 143 -7.08 -21.80 -6.18
C ALA A 143 -8.53 -22.31 -6.05
N LYS A 144 -8.76 -23.58 -6.43
CA LYS A 144 -10.10 -24.20 -6.50
C LYS A 144 -10.87 -24.15 -5.18
N ASN A 145 -10.16 -24.33 -4.07
CA ASN A 145 -10.78 -24.47 -2.74
C ASN A 145 -10.63 -23.21 -1.89
N SER A 146 -9.54 -22.47 -2.05
CA SER A 146 -9.26 -21.22 -1.33
C SER A 146 -8.15 -20.46 -2.01
N ASN A 147 -8.11 -19.13 -1.86
CA ASN A 147 -7.00 -18.34 -2.37
C ASN A 147 -5.72 -18.63 -1.60
N ILE A 148 -4.60 -18.66 -2.33
CA ILE A 148 -3.26 -18.75 -1.78
C ILE A 148 -2.72 -17.32 -1.68
N GLU A 149 -2.43 -16.87 -0.47
CA GLU A 149 -1.88 -15.54 -0.20
C GLU A 149 -0.44 -15.68 0.28
N THR A 150 0.51 -15.09 -0.44
CA THR A 150 1.94 -15.20 -0.10
C THR A 150 2.27 -14.61 1.26
N LYS A 151 1.56 -13.57 1.70
CA LYS A 151 1.75 -12.94 3.03
C LYS A 151 1.61 -13.90 4.21
N ASP A 152 0.88 -15.01 4.02
CA ASP A 152 0.66 -16.01 5.06
C ASP A 152 1.74 -17.11 5.07
N LEU A 153 2.52 -17.21 3.98
CA LEU A 153 3.52 -18.25 3.79
C LEU A 153 4.89 -17.82 4.33
N ILE A 154 5.62 -18.78 4.89
CA ILE A 154 7.02 -18.63 5.25
C ILE A 154 7.83 -19.44 4.25
N PHE A 155 8.65 -18.73 3.51
CA PHE A 155 9.49 -19.30 2.48
C PHE A 155 10.83 -19.78 3.04
N THR A 156 11.33 -20.86 2.51
CA THR A 156 12.68 -21.36 2.80
C THR A 156 13.68 -20.73 1.84
N PRO A 157 14.72 -20.02 2.32
CA PRO A 157 15.71 -19.42 1.47
C PRO A 157 16.76 -20.42 0.99
N SER A 158 17.22 -20.21 -0.24
CA SER A 158 18.36 -20.90 -0.85
C SER A 158 19.10 -19.95 -1.80
N ASN A 159 20.28 -20.31 -2.27
CA ASN A 159 21.10 -19.51 -3.20
C ASN A 159 21.33 -18.08 -2.70
N VAL A 160 21.52 -17.90 -1.39
CA VAL A 160 21.69 -16.60 -0.76
C VAL A 160 23.08 -16.05 -1.02
N THR A 161 23.13 -14.87 -1.64
CA THR A 161 24.35 -14.07 -1.83
C THR A 161 24.06 -12.62 -1.46
N ASP A 162 25.01 -11.70 -1.60
CA ASP A 162 24.77 -10.26 -1.42
C ASP A 162 23.74 -9.68 -2.41
N SER A 163 23.53 -10.34 -3.55
CA SER A 163 22.68 -9.83 -4.63
C SER A 163 21.58 -10.77 -5.09
N THR A 164 21.54 -12.01 -4.62
CA THR A 164 20.52 -12.99 -5.03
C THR A 164 19.95 -13.76 -3.86
N VAL A 165 18.70 -14.17 -3.99
CA VAL A 165 18.08 -15.17 -3.12
C VAL A 165 16.94 -15.86 -3.85
N THR A 166 16.79 -17.16 -3.61
CA THR A 166 15.63 -17.95 -4.00
C THR A 166 14.84 -18.29 -2.74
N LEU A 167 13.56 -17.97 -2.72
CA LEU A 167 12.64 -18.21 -1.61
C LEU A 167 11.59 -19.22 -2.06
N THR A 168 11.51 -20.38 -1.44
CA THR A 168 10.61 -21.48 -1.84
C THR A 168 9.63 -21.84 -0.73
N ALA A 169 8.33 -21.88 -1.05
CA ALA A 169 7.28 -22.42 -0.23
C ALA A 169 6.78 -23.73 -0.84
N VAL A 170 6.84 -24.82 -0.07
CA VAL A 170 6.40 -26.16 -0.49
C VAL A 170 4.90 -26.27 -0.24
N ALA A 171 4.13 -26.53 -1.31
CA ALA A 171 2.68 -26.73 -1.25
C ALA A 171 2.29 -28.21 -1.04
N GLY A 172 3.21 -29.12 -1.25
CA GLY A 172 3.05 -30.58 -1.20
C GLY A 172 4.11 -31.27 -2.04
N GLU A 173 4.05 -32.59 -2.15
CA GLU A 173 5.02 -33.33 -2.95
C GLU A 173 5.02 -32.87 -4.41
N GLY A 174 6.19 -32.48 -4.91
CA GLY A 174 6.38 -31.96 -6.26
C GLY A 174 5.66 -30.64 -6.59
N LYS A 175 5.17 -29.90 -5.56
CA LYS A 175 4.45 -28.64 -5.72
C LYS A 175 5.14 -27.53 -4.96
N THR A 176 5.60 -26.52 -5.67
CA THR A 176 6.34 -25.39 -5.06
C THR A 176 5.88 -24.04 -5.61
N LEU A 177 5.94 -23.04 -4.75
CA LEU A 177 5.82 -21.63 -5.11
C LEU A 177 7.16 -20.97 -4.80
N THR A 178 7.82 -20.39 -5.80
CA THR A 178 9.19 -19.87 -5.68
C THR A 178 9.26 -18.41 -6.10
N LEU A 179 9.88 -17.59 -5.26
CA LEU A 179 10.23 -16.20 -5.54
C LEU A 179 11.74 -16.11 -5.73
N ASN A 180 12.18 -15.64 -6.89
CA ASN A 180 13.59 -15.39 -7.17
C ASN A 180 13.85 -13.89 -7.17
N TYR A 181 14.87 -13.46 -6.45
CA TYR A 181 15.30 -12.07 -6.38
C TYR A 181 16.73 -11.92 -6.87
N THR A 182 16.96 -10.90 -7.68
CA THR A 182 18.30 -10.50 -8.12
C THR A 182 18.44 -9.00 -8.08
N LEU A 183 19.31 -8.49 -7.21
CA LEU A 183 19.65 -7.08 -7.09
C LEU A 183 20.75 -6.74 -8.09
N GLY A 184 20.49 -5.77 -8.96
CA GLY A 184 21.47 -5.23 -9.90
C GLY A 184 22.58 -4.42 -9.23
N LYS A 185 23.41 -3.78 -10.05
CA LYS A 185 24.48 -2.86 -9.57
C LYS A 185 23.95 -1.45 -9.24
N ASP A 186 22.69 -1.20 -9.54
CA ASP A 186 21.94 0.04 -9.31
C ASP A 186 20.84 -0.17 -8.27
N TYR A 187 19.69 0.47 -8.44
CA TYR A 187 18.53 0.37 -7.56
C TYR A 187 17.51 -0.69 -8.02
N LEU A 188 17.79 -1.39 -9.13
CA LEU A 188 16.84 -2.34 -9.71
C LEU A 188 16.92 -3.69 -9.01
N LEU A 189 15.81 -4.11 -8.41
CA LEU A 189 15.60 -5.45 -7.91
C LEU A 189 14.69 -6.21 -8.89
N ASN A 190 15.21 -7.22 -9.56
CA ASN A 190 14.40 -8.12 -10.37
C ASN A 190 13.76 -9.17 -9.48
N MET A 191 12.49 -9.44 -9.73
CA MET A 191 11.71 -10.47 -9.03
C MET A 191 10.96 -11.33 -10.03
N SER A 192 10.92 -12.64 -9.79
CA SER A 192 10.01 -13.55 -10.49
C SER A 192 9.28 -14.45 -9.51
N LEU A 193 8.01 -14.73 -9.78
CA LEU A 193 7.17 -15.68 -9.07
C LEU A 193 6.90 -16.87 -9.99
N GLN A 194 7.19 -18.08 -9.52
CA GLN A 194 7.03 -19.32 -10.27
C GLN A 194 6.26 -20.34 -9.43
N ALA A 195 5.33 -21.05 -10.07
CA ALA A 195 4.53 -22.11 -9.46
C ALA A 195 4.77 -23.41 -10.23
N GLU A 196 5.49 -24.35 -9.63
CA GLU A 196 5.78 -25.65 -10.24
C GLU A 196 4.86 -26.73 -9.67
N GLY A 197 4.41 -27.66 -10.54
CA GLY A 197 3.52 -28.76 -10.17
C GLY A 197 2.12 -28.34 -9.69
N MET A 198 1.80 -27.04 -9.73
CA MET A 198 0.60 -26.48 -9.10
C MET A 198 -0.58 -26.25 -10.08
N GLY A 199 -0.43 -26.53 -11.38
CA GLY A 199 -1.47 -26.22 -12.38
C GLY A 199 -2.85 -26.81 -12.05
N GLY A 200 -2.90 -28.00 -11.46
CA GLY A 200 -4.15 -28.65 -11.02
C GLY A 200 -4.82 -27.99 -9.80
N LEU A 201 -4.15 -27.09 -9.09
CA LEU A 201 -4.65 -26.41 -7.89
C LEU A 201 -5.37 -25.09 -8.21
N PHE A 202 -5.02 -24.44 -9.31
CA PHE A 202 -5.59 -23.15 -9.67
C PHE A 202 -7.05 -23.28 -10.13
N ALA A 203 -7.80 -22.21 -9.92
CA ALA A 203 -9.18 -22.13 -10.37
C ALA A 203 -9.23 -22.20 -11.91
N PRO A 204 -10.21 -22.90 -12.50
CA PRO A 204 -10.38 -22.94 -13.95
C PRO A 204 -10.53 -21.53 -14.52
N ASN A 205 -9.88 -21.28 -15.66
CA ASN A 205 -9.92 -20.00 -16.37
C ASN A 205 -9.34 -18.79 -15.59
N TYR A 206 -8.67 -19.03 -14.48
CA TYR A 206 -7.95 -17.97 -13.75
C TYR A 206 -6.47 -17.98 -14.19
N ASN A 207 -6.09 -16.97 -14.94
CA ASN A 207 -4.75 -16.81 -15.52
C ASN A 207 -4.04 -15.53 -15.02
N GLN A 208 -4.51 -14.99 -13.90
CA GLN A 208 -4.00 -13.77 -13.32
C GLN A 208 -3.46 -14.03 -11.91
N ILE A 209 -2.55 -13.18 -11.47
CA ILE A 209 -2.10 -13.09 -10.09
C ILE A 209 -2.49 -11.71 -9.60
N ASP A 210 -3.27 -11.65 -8.53
CA ASP A 210 -3.61 -10.37 -7.94
C ASP A 210 -2.46 -9.90 -7.06
N ILE A 211 -2.07 -8.64 -7.23
CA ILE A 211 -1.02 -7.99 -6.46
C ILE A 211 -1.67 -6.93 -5.59
N ASN A 212 -1.47 -7.04 -4.28
CA ASN A 212 -1.82 -5.97 -3.35
C ASN A 212 -0.52 -5.38 -2.80
N TRP A 213 -0.25 -4.13 -3.16
CA TRP A 213 0.92 -3.39 -2.72
C TRP A 213 0.50 -2.09 -2.07
N GLN A 214 0.97 -1.86 -0.86
CA GLN A 214 0.68 -0.67 -0.06
C GLN A 214 1.98 -0.11 0.49
N GLU A 215 2.12 1.20 0.50
CA GLU A 215 3.26 1.88 1.10
C GLU A 215 2.82 3.18 1.75
N ARG A 216 3.32 3.42 2.94
CA ARG A 216 3.28 4.72 3.62
C ARG A 216 4.60 5.43 3.37
N CYS A 217 4.59 6.41 2.49
CA CYS A 217 5.76 7.22 2.19
C CYS A 217 6.27 7.91 3.47
N LYS A 218 7.54 7.67 3.81
CA LYS A 218 8.19 8.33 4.95
C LYS A 218 8.59 9.74 4.59
N GLN A 219 8.45 10.66 5.54
CA GLN A 219 9.04 11.98 5.42
C GLN A 219 10.56 11.88 5.38
N GLN A 220 11.17 12.48 4.36
CA GLN A 220 12.62 12.50 4.14
C GLN A 220 13.20 13.92 4.31
N GLU A 221 12.36 14.95 4.26
CA GLU A 221 12.73 16.36 4.30
C GLU A 221 12.17 17.08 5.56
N ARG A 222 12.79 18.23 5.93
CA ARG A 222 12.35 18.99 7.11
C ARG A 222 10.95 19.58 6.99
N GLY A 223 10.55 19.97 5.80
CA GLY A 223 9.29 20.65 5.54
C GLY A 223 8.16 19.68 5.20
N PHE A 224 7.50 19.06 6.18
CA PHE A 224 6.39 18.13 5.95
C PHE A 224 5.37 18.64 4.92
N THR A 225 4.86 19.86 5.09
CA THR A 225 3.84 20.44 4.20
C THR A 225 4.35 20.58 2.76
N PHE A 226 5.64 20.89 2.59
CA PHE A 226 6.24 21.04 1.27
C PHE A 226 6.47 19.69 0.62
N GLU A 227 7.07 18.74 1.33
CA GLU A 227 7.31 17.38 0.83
C GLU A 227 6.02 16.65 0.51
N ASN A 228 5.00 16.78 1.38
CA ASN A 228 3.71 16.10 1.21
C ASN A 228 2.94 16.55 -0.04
N ARG A 229 3.21 17.75 -0.57
CA ARG A 229 2.65 18.20 -1.86
C ARG A 229 3.14 17.40 -3.06
N TYR A 230 4.23 16.67 -2.91
CA TYR A 230 4.81 15.83 -3.97
C TYR A 230 4.64 14.33 -3.70
N ALA A 231 4.06 13.99 -2.53
CA ALA A 231 3.80 12.61 -2.17
C ALA A 231 2.53 12.11 -2.86
N THR A 232 2.67 11.19 -3.81
CA THR A 232 1.55 10.68 -4.59
C THR A 232 1.79 9.28 -5.13
N LEU A 233 0.71 8.58 -5.47
CA LEU A 233 0.73 7.40 -6.30
C LEU A 233 0.70 7.84 -7.77
N THR A 234 1.73 7.46 -8.52
CA THR A 234 1.90 7.76 -9.94
C THR A 234 1.96 6.47 -10.73
N TYR A 235 1.43 6.42 -11.93
CA TYR A 235 1.45 5.25 -12.79
C TYR A 235 1.60 5.62 -14.27
N LYS A 236 2.08 4.67 -15.08
CA LYS A 236 2.24 4.81 -16.53
C LYS A 236 1.24 3.89 -17.23
N LYS A 237 0.37 4.45 -18.04
CA LYS A 237 -0.51 3.70 -18.95
C LYS A 237 0.32 3.06 -20.05
N HIS A 238 0.03 1.82 -20.43
CA HIS A 238 0.80 1.06 -21.41
C HIS A 238 0.93 1.79 -22.74
N ASP A 239 -0.19 2.19 -23.33
CA ASP A 239 -0.24 2.93 -24.60
C ASP A 239 -0.48 4.43 -24.41
N GLY A 240 -0.17 4.98 -23.25
CA GLY A 240 -0.50 6.36 -22.89
C GLY A 240 0.61 7.09 -22.14
N GLY A 241 0.25 8.21 -21.55
CA GLY A 241 1.11 9.03 -20.71
C GLY A 241 1.21 8.50 -19.27
N THR A 242 1.95 9.24 -18.46
CA THR A 242 1.98 9.07 -17.00
C THR A 242 0.83 9.85 -16.39
N ASP A 243 0.18 9.26 -15.38
CA ASP A 243 -0.90 9.87 -14.63
C ASP A 243 -0.66 9.69 -13.12
N TYR A 244 -1.42 10.39 -12.26
CA TYR A 244 -1.24 10.33 -10.82
C TYR A 244 -2.54 10.62 -10.07
N LEU A 245 -2.64 10.12 -8.84
CA LEU A 245 -3.73 10.46 -7.94
C LEU A 245 -3.48 11.80 -7.25
N SER A 246 -4.53 12.38 -6.65
CA SER A 246 -4.40 13.65 -5.91
C SER A 246 -3.37 13.55 -4.79
N GLU A 247 -2.55 14.58 -4.68
CA GLU A 247 -1.54 14.73 -3.61
C GLU A 247 -2.14 15.33 -2.32
N THR A 248 -3.27 15.99 -2.43
CA THR A 248 -3.85 16.82 -1.34
C THR A 248 -5.18 16.31 -0.80
N SER A 249 -5.77 15.30 -1.44
CA SER A 249 -7.05 14.71 -1.02
C SER A 249 -7.04 13.20 -1.20
N GLU A 250 -7.86 12.51 -0.41
CA GLU A 250 -8.09 11.08 -0.65
C GLU A 250 -8.71 10.90 -2.04
N LYS A 251 -8.13 10.01 -2.81
CA LYS A 251 -8.61 9.64 -4.14
C LYS A 251 -8.49 8.14 -4.35
N GLU A 252 -9.53 7.57 -4.92
CA GLU A 252 -9.57 6.19 -5.39
C GLU A 252 -9.94 6.20 -6.88
N GLU A 253 -9.27 5.37 -7.66
CA GLU A 253 -9.48 5.25 -9.10
C GLU A 253 -9.33 3.79 -9.51
N THR A 254 -10.11 3.38 -10.51
CA THR A 254 -9.95 2.09 -11.19
C THR A 254 -9.44 2.35 -12.59
N THR A 255 -8.31 1.75 -12.96
CA THR A 255 -7.70 1.98 -14.28
C THR A 255 -8.51 1.30 -15.38
N GLU A 256 -8.74 2.01 -16.48
CA GLU A 256 -9.36 1.45 -17.69
C GLU A 256 -8.30 0.81 -18.60
N ASP A 257 -7.07 1.33 -18.56
CA ASP A 257 -5.94 0.91 -19.38
C ASP A 257 -4.98 -0.02 -18.62
N PRO A 258 -4.26 -0.91 -19.31
CA PRO A 258 -3.11 -1.61 -18.74
C PRO A 258 -2.03 -0.61 -18.30
N MET A 259 -1.18 -1.00 -17.35
CA MET A 259 -0.12 -0.14 -16.85
C MET A 259 1.25 -0.80 -16.97
N ASP A 260 2.28 -0.01 -17.33
CA ASP A 260 3.67 -0.48 -17.37
C ASP A 260 4.30 -0.51 -15.98
N TRP A 261 4.00 0.50 -15.16
CA TRP A 261 4.51 0.61 -13.79
C TRP A 261 3.59 1.43 -12.89
N VAL A 262 3.74 1.19 -11.60
CA VAL A 262 3.12 1.95 -10.49
C VAL A 262 4.21 2.39 -9.53
N ALA A 263 4.13 3.61 -9.01
CA ALA A 263 5.10 4.19 -8.10
C ALA A 263 4.45 4.86 -6.90
N PHE A 264 4.95 4.56 -5.71
CA PHE A 264 4.80 5.41 -4.54
C PHE A 264 5.96 6.39 -4.52
N LYS A 265 5.65 7.66 -4.53
CA LYS A 265 6.61 8.73 -4.72
C LYS A 265 6.44 9.79 -3.64
N ASN A 266 7.54 10.28 -3.10
CA ASN A 266 7.61 11.57 -2.43
C ASN A 266 8.43 12.57 -3.27
N GLN A 267 8.93 13.65 -2.68
CA GLN A 267 9.60 14.71 -3.42
C GLN A 267 10.84 14.24 -4.20
N PHE A 268 11.70 13.39 -3.60
CA PHE A 268 13.00 13.01 -4.18
C PHE A 268 13.17 11.51 -4.38
N PHE A 269 12.35 10.70 -3.74
CA PHE A 269 12.50 9.25 -3.75
C PHE A 269 11.21 8.56 -4.17
N SER A 270 11.33 7.39 -4.76
CA SER A 270 10.19 6.59 -5.19
C SER A 270 10.48 5.11 -5.01
N ALA A 271 9.45 4.35 -4.62
CA ALA A 271 9.42 2.91 -4.80
C ALA A 271 8.56 2.60 -6.03
N VAL A 272 9.10 1.86 -6.99
CA VAL A 272 8.47 1.63 -8.29
C VAL A 272 8.35 0.13 -8.54
N MET A 273 7.15 -0.33 -8.88
CA MET A 273 6.92 -1.69 -9.38
C MET A 273 6.68 -1.64 -10.89
N ILE A 274 7.53 -2.31 -11.63
CA ILE A 274 7.52 -2.34 -13.10
C ILE A 274 7.11 -3.73 -13.54
N ALA A 275 6.06 -3.85 -14.35
CA ALA A 275 5.71 -5.12 -14.97
C ALA A 275 6.68 -5.43 -16.13
N LYS A 276 6.97 -6.70 -16.36
CA LYS A 276 7.80 -7.10 -17.52
C LYS A 276 7.09 -6.77 -18.85
N ASP A 277 5.78 -7.05 -18.89
CA ASP A 277 4.93 -6.71 -20.03
C ASP A 277 4.02 -5.55 -19.63
N ASN A 278 2.93 -5.81 -18.91
CA ASN A 278 2.07 -4.79 -18.30
C ASN A 278 1.27 -5.39 -17.14
N PHE A 279 0.72 -4.52 -16.27
CA PHE A 279 -0.36 -4.88 -15.36
C PHE A 279 -1.69 -4.83 -16.10
N ALA A 280 -2.58 -5.76 -15.80
CA ALA A 280 -3.89 -5.84 -16.43
C ALA A 280 -4.76 -4.61 -16.12
N THR A 281 -5.80 -4.38 -16.93
CA THR A 281 -6.85 -3.39 -16.69
C THR A 281 -7.60 -3.64 -15.39
N GLY A 282 -8.28 -2.63 -14.86
CA GLY A 282 -9.12 -2.75 -13.67
C GLY A 282 -8.34 -2.72 -12.35
N ALA A 283 -7.10 -2.27 -12.35
CA ALA A 283 -6.34 -2.07 -11.12
C ALA A 283 -6.96 -0.94 -10.29
N LYS A 284 -7.14 -1.20 -8.99
CA LYS A 284 -7.64 -0.21 -8.03
C LYS A 284 -6.48 0.52 -7.39
N LEU A 285 -6.41 1.80 -7.61
CA LEU A 285 -5.41 2.71 -7.08
C LEU A 285 -6.04 3.58 -6.01
N LYS A 286 -5.38 3.72 -4.87
CA LYS A 286 -5.85 4.57 -3.78
C LYS A 286 -4.70 5.36 -3.18
N SER A 287 -4.90 6.65 -2.98
CA SER A 287 -4.00 7.54 -2.25
C SER A 287 -4.74 8.24 -1.13
N THR A 288 -4.16 8.25 0.06
CA THR A 288 -4.68 8.97 1.22
C THR A 288 -3.56 9.85 1.76
N PRO A 289 -3.73 11.18 1.76
CA PRO A 289 -2.74 12.10 2.31
C PRO A 289 -2.43 11.78 3.77
N LEU A 290 -1.16 11.87 4.14
CA LEU A 290 -0.75 11.74 5.55
C LEU A 290 -1.09 13.01 6.31
N GLU A 291 -1.63 12.85 7.51
CA GLU A 291 -1.75 13.96 8.46
C GLU A 291 -0.40 14.24 9.09
N LYS A 292 -0.12 15.53 9.33
CA LYS A 292 1.06 15.94 10.09
C LYS A 292 0.97 15.33 11.48
N SER A 293 1.89 14.44 11.82
CA SER A 293 2.00 13.95 13.19
C SER A 293 2.32 15.14 14.13
N SER A 294 1.43 15.38 15.08
CA SER A 294 1.59 16.38 16.13
C SER A 294 2.77 16.06 17.07
#